data_fde7db203831de4afae841ad40a44f3e
#
_entry.id   fde7db203831de4afae841ad40a44f3e
#
_cell.length_a   1.000
_cell.length_b   1.000
_cell.length_c   1.000
_cell.angle_alpha   90.00
_cell.angle_beta   90.00
_cell.angle_gamma   90.00
#
_symmetry.space_group_name_H-M   'P 1'
#
loop_
_entity.id
_entity.type
_entity.pdbx_description
1 polymer ?
#
loop_
_entity_poly.entity_id
_entity_poly.type
_entity_poly.pdbx_seq_one_letter_code
_entity_poly.pdbx_strand_id
1 'polypeptide(L)'
;MSVAAGTERADASPAWGGAGWLDTLGAWLLAVLWVLPLAYAVWTAFHPGEYSTRFELLAPLTLDNFARAWAAAPFGRYFVNTALLVTMILACQLVLSTLAAYAFARFEFPLKRLLFALVLVQLMVMPDVLLVENYKTMSRLGIVDTLLAIGLPYFASAFAIFLLRQTFMGVPRELDEAARVEGASALQVLWRVYVPLARPVYVAFALVSVSYHWNNFLWPLVITNSVESRPLTVGLQVFSSTDQGIDWSIITAATLMSAAPLLVAFLLFQRQFVQSFMRAGIK
;
A
#
# COMPACT_ATOMS: atom_id res chain seq x y z
N MET A 1 11.15 -49.69 47.85
CA MET A 1 11.44 -49.86 46.41
C MET A 1 10.99 -48.53 45.70
N SER A 2 11.98 -47.73 45.44
CA SER A 2 11.81 -46.39 44.82
C SER A 2 12.02 -46.54 43.32
N VAL A 3 11.04 -46.16 42.52
CA VAL A 3 11.18 -46.01 41.06
C VAL A 3 11.18 -44.52 40.74
N ALA A 4 12.38 -44.01 40.51
CA ALA A 4 12.59 -42.66 39.98
C ALA A 4 12.28 -42.70 38.49
N ALA A 5 11.19 -42.01 38.08
CA ALA A 5 10.90 -41.72 36.69
C ALA A 5 11.68 -40.48 36.28
N GLY A 6 12.76 -40.66 35.53
CA GLY A 6 13.52 -39.61 34.89
C GLY A 6 12.68 -38.97 33.78
N THR A 7 12.28 -37.73 33.95
CA THR A 7 11.75 -36.88 32.87
C THR A 7 12.92 -36.32 32.05
N GLU A 8 13.27 -37.03 31.00
CA GLU A 8 14.09 -36.50 29.91
C GLU A 8 13.32 -35.34 29.26
N ARG A 9 13.65 -34.10 29.64
CA ARG A 9 13.29 -32.93 28.85
C ARG A 9 14.11 -32.98 27.56
N ALA A 10 13.47 -33.41 26.50
CA ALA A 10 13.98 -33.18 25.15
C ALA A 10 14.04 -31.67 24.93
N ASP A 11 15.21 -31.10 25.14
CA ASP A 11 15.58 -29.77 24.65
C ASP A 11 15.62 -29.83 23.09
N ALA A 12 14.46 -29.73 22.48
CA ALA A 12 14.33 -29.43 21.07
C ALA A 12 14.61 -27.92 20.86
N SER A 13 15.88 -27.53 21.00
CA SER A 13 16.34 -26.30 20.37
C SER A 13 16.07 -26.44 18.87
N PRO A 14 15.32 -25.52 18.23
CA PRO A 14 15.17 -25.56 16.80
C PRO A 14 16.57 -25.44 16.20
N ALA A 15 17.00 -26.50 15.50
CA ALA A 15 18.23 -26.48 14.72
C ALA A 15 18.10 -25.53 13.53
N TRP A 16 18.10 -24.23 13.80
CA TRP A 16 18.53 -23.25 12.84
C TRP A 16 20.05 -23.40 12.77
N GLY A 17 20.51 -24.41 12.03
CA GLY A 17 21.92 -24.54 11.67
C GLY A 17 22.33 -23.18 11.15
N GLY A 18 23.35 -22.58 11.78
CA GLY A 18 23.85 -21.28 11.41
C GLY A 18 23.99 -21.24 9.90
N ALA A 19 23.42 -20.21 9.28
CA ALA A 19 23.48 -20.02 7.83
C ALA A 19 24.92 -20.26 7.39
N GLY A 20 25.13 -21.29 6.58
CA GLY A 20 26.47 -21.60 6.10
C GLY A 20 27.03 -20.41 5.34
N TRP A 21 28.36 -20.29 5.27
CA TRP A 21 28.97 -19.20 4.51
C TRP A 21 28.44 -19.10 3.08
N LEU A 22 28.01 -20.22 2.47
CA LEU A 22 27.35 -20.29 1.15
C LEU A 22 25.97 -19.61 1.16
N ASP A 23 25.17 -19.83 2.21
CA ASP A 23 23.84 -19.18 2.34
C ASP A 23 23.99 -17.66 2.52
N THR A 24 24.98 -17.26 3.31
CA THR A 24 25.29 -15.84 3.52
C THR A 24 25.79 -15.20 2.22
N LEU A 25 26.66 -15.88 1.49
CA LEU A 25 27.17 -15.40 0.20
C LEU A 25 26.05 -15.34 -0.85
N GLY A 26 25.18 -16.36 -0.90
CA GLY A 26 24.00 -16.36 -1.75
C GLY A 26 23.05 -15.20 -1.44
N ALA A 27 22.80 -14.94 -0.16
CA ALA A 27 21.97 -13.81 0.26
C ALA A 27 22.56 -12.45 -0.16
N TRP A 28 23.89 -12.27 0.00
CA TRP A 28 24.56 -11.06 -0.45
C TRP A 28 24.54 -10.89 -1.97
N LEU A 29 24.78 -11.95 -2.72
CA LEU A 29 24.69 -11.91 -4.20
C LEU A 29 23.29 -11.51 -4.67
N LEU A 30 22.25 -12.11 -4.08
CA LEU A 30 20.88 -11.73 -4.38
C LEU A 30 20.59 -10.28 -4.00
N ALA A 31 21.02 -9.83 -2.83
CA ALA A 31 20.84 -8.45 -2.39
C ALA A 31 21.48 -7.45 -3.36
N VAL A 32 22.74 -7.71 -3.77
CA VAL A 32 23.45 -6.88 -4.74
C VAL A 32 22.73 -6.87 -6.09
N LEU A 33 22.30 -8.04 -6.58
CA LEU A 33 21.58 -8.16 -7.85
C LEU A 33 20.28 -7.34 -7.86
N TRP A 34 19.52 -7.35 -6.73
CA TRP A 34 18.29 -6.57 -6.59
C TRP A 34 18.53 -5.07 -6.42
N VAL A 35 19.60 -4.67 -5.78
CA VAL A 35 19.94 -3.26 -5.56
C VAL A 35 20.57 -2.62 -6.81
N LEU A 36 21.23 -3.40 -7.65
CA LEU A 36 21.99 -2.90 -8.81
C LEU A 36 21.16 -2.04 -9.77
N PRO A 37 19.95 -2.45 -10.25
CA PRO A 37 19.15 -1.60 -11.12
C PRO A 37 18.65 -0.33 -10.44
N LEU A 38 18.36 -0.38 -9.13
CA LEU A 38 17.97 0.80 -8.37
C LEU A 38 19.14 1.77 -8.18
N ALA A 39 20.32 1.24 -7.86
CA ALA A 39 21.54 2.02 -7.77
C ALA A 39 21.88 2.69 -9.11
N TYR A 40 21.71 1.98 -10.21
CA TYR A 40 21.90 2.53 -11.55
C TYR A 40 20.88 3.64 -11.88
N ALA A 41 19.60 3.46 -11.53
CA ALA A 41 18.58 4.50 -11.70
C ALA A 41 18.92 5.77 -10.90
N VAL A 42 19.37 5.60 -9.64
CA VAL A 42 19.83 6.73 -8.82
C VAL A 42 21.05 7.38 -9.47
N TRP A 43 22.04 6.59 -9.87
CA TRP A 43 23.24 7.11 -10.53
C TRP A 43 22.87 7.91 -11.78
N THR A 44 22.04 7.36 -12.68
CA THR A 44 21.62 8.02 -13.92
C THR A 44 20.88 9.34 -13.65
N ALA A 45 20.06 9.42 -12.61
CA ALA A 45 19.33 10.64 -12.26
C ALA A 45 20.26 11.81 -11.86
N PHE A 46 21.42 11.50 -11.29
CA PHE A 46 22.40 12.51 -10.85
C PHE A 46 23.52 12.78 -11.84
N HIS A 47 23.47 12.23 -13.06
CA HIS A 47 24.48 12.44 -14.09
C HIS A 47 23.86 12.97 -15.38
N PRO A 48 24.59 13.77 -16.20
CA PRO A 48 24.11 14.26 -17.47
C PRO A 48 23.68 13.15 -18.43
N GLY A 49 22.71 13.43 -19.30
CA GLY A 49 22.09 12.45 -20.18
C GLY A 49 23.05 11.68 -21.10
N GLU A 50 24.19 12.29 -21.47
CA GLU A 50 25.25 11.66 -22.25
C GLU A 50 25.89 10.42 -21.58
N TYR A 51 25.87 10.39 -20.22
CA TYR A 51 26.38 9.28 -19.43
C TYR A 51 25.33 8.19 -19.18
N SER A 52 24.07 8.43 -19.51
CA SER A 52 22.99 7.43 -19.29
C SER A 52 23.20 6.10 -20.04
N THR A 53 23.97 6.11 -21.12
CA THR A 53 24.35 4.92 -21.91
C THR A 53 25.81 4.54 -21.78
N ARG A 54 26.64 5.40 -21.15
CA ARG A 54 28.06 5.20 -20.91
C ARG A 54 28.31 5.32 -19.42
N PHE A 55 28.48 4.19 -18.75
CA PHE A 55 28.75 4.18 -17.33
C PHE A 55 30.19 4.61 -17.05
N GLU A 56 30.35 5.82 -16.53
CA GLU A 56 31.63 6.37 -16.08
C GLU A 56 31.54 6.77 -14.61
N LEU A 57 32.29 6.07 -13.74
CA LEU A 57 32.27 6.29 -12.29
C LEU A 57 32.66 7.72 -11.85
N LEU A 58 33.46 8.42 -12.65
CA LEU A 58 33.95 9.77 -12.37
C LEU A 58 33.19 10.84 -13.17
N ALA A 59 32.01 10.51 -13.75
CA ALA A 59 31.20 11.50 -14.44
C ALA A 59 30.79 12.64 -13.49
N PRO A 60 30.60 13.87 -13.99
CA PRO A 60 30.21 15.02 -13.16
C PRO A 60 28.78 14.82 -12.60
N LEU A 61 28.60 15.11 -11.31
CA LEU A 61 27.29 15.11 -10.68
C LEU A 61 26.51 16.37 -11.10
N THR A 62 25.20 16.20 -11.37
CA THR A 62 24.30 17.30 -11.67
C THR A 62 22.94 17.14 -11.01
N LEU A 63 22.30 18.25 -10.68
CA LEU A 63 20.89 18.32 -10.27
C LEU A 63 19.99 18.85 -11.38
N ASP A 64 20.55 19.16 -12.55
CA ASP A 64 19.81 19.74 -13.66
C ASP A 64 18.69 18.83 -14.17
N ASN A 65 18.90 17.51 -14.13
CA ASN A 65 17.86 16.55 -14.52
C ASN A 65 16.58 16.69 -13.70
N PHE A 66 16.71 16.96 -12.40
CA PHE A 66 15.55 17.18 -11.51
C PHE A 66 14.86 18.51 -11.82
N ALA A 67 15.63 19.56 -12.10
CA ALA A 67 15.08 20.86 -12.49
C ALA A 67 14.36 20.78 -13.85
N ARG A 68 14.96 20.11 -14.83
CA ARG A 68 14.36 19.86 -16.16
C ARG A 68 13.11 19.01 -16.06
N ALA A 69 13.14 17.91 -15.27
CA ALA A 69 11.97 17.09 -15.03
C ALA A 69 10.83 17.91 -14.40
N TRP A 70 11.13 18.72 -13.38
CA TRP A 70 10.13 19.59 -12.73
C TRP A 70 9.53 20.63 -13.66
N ALA A 71 10.33 21.20 -14.56
CA ALA A 71 9.90 22.20 -15.53
C ALA A 71 9.10 21.60 -16.72
N ALA A 72 9.37 20.34 -17.07
CA ALA A 72 8.73 19.68 -18.21
C ALA A 72 7.27 19.30 -17.98
N ALA A 73 6.83 19.21 -16.71
CA ALA A 73 5.47 18.85 -16.36
C ALA A 73 5.01 19.58 -15.08
N PRO A 74 3.71 19.81 -14.88
CA PRO A 74 3.17 20.44 -13.67
C PRO A 74 3.21 19.49 -12.46
N PHE A 75 4.41 19.05 -12.05
CA PHE A 75 4.63 18.09 -10.97
C PHE A 75 3.93 18.46 -9.67
N GLY A 76 3.96 19.73 -9.29
CA GLY A 76 3.27 20.22 -8.10
C GLY A 76 1.78 19.86 -8.11
N ARG A 77 1.13 20.01 -9.26
CA ARG A 77 -0.28 19.63 -9.44
C ARG A 77 -0.48 18.13 -9.33
N TYR A 78 0.35 17.35 -9.99
CA TYR A 78 0.28 15.89 -9.95
C TYR A 78 0.49 15.33 -8.55
N PHE A 79 1.43 15.90 -7.76
CA PHE A 79 1.63 15.55 -6.37
C PHE A 79 0.39 15.84 -5.52
N VAL A 80 -0.19 17.04 -5.67
CA VAL A 80 -1.41 17.41 -4.94
C VAL A 80 -2.56 16.47 -5.31
N ASN A 81 -2.77 16.21 -6.61
CA ASN A 81 -3.80 15.30 -7.08
C ASN A 81 -3.63 13.90 -6.48
N THR A 82 -2.41 13.36 -6.50
CA THR A 82 -2.12 12.03 -5.92
C THR A 82 -2.34 12.03 -4.41
N ALA A 83 -1.86 13.02 -3.69
CA ALA A 83 -2.03 13.12 -2.25
C ALA A 83 -3.52 13.21 -1.85
N LEU A 84 -4.29 14.05 -2.54
CA LEU A 84 -5.74 14.18 -2.33
C LEU A 84 -6.46 12.88 -2.66
N LEU A 85 -6.16 12.27 -3.79
CA LEU A 85 -6.75 11.01 -4.23
C LEU A 85 -6.53 9.90 -3.20
N VAL A 86 -5.26 9.67 -2.83
CA VAL A 86 -4.88 8.61 -1.89
C VAL A 86 -5.49 8.83 -0.52
N THR A 87 -5.49 10.09 -0.03
CA THR A 87 -6.10 10.44 1.25
C THR A 87 -7.62 10.23 1.23
N MET A 88 -8.29 10.63 0.16
CA MET A 88 -9.73 10.45 -0.02
C MET A 88 -10.10 8.96 -0.04
N ILE A 89 -9.38 8.16 -0.83
CA ILE A 89 -9.60 6.70 -0.88
C ILE A 89 -9.38 6.08 0.49
N LEU A 90 -8.26 6.37 1.14
CA LEU A 90 -7.93 5.81 2.45
C LEU A 90 -8.99 6.18 3.50
N ALA A 91 -9.41 7.44 3.56
CA ALA A 91 -10.44 7.88 4.50
C ALA A 91 -11.76 7.12 4.30
N CYS A 92 -12.23 7.01 3.05
CA CYS A 92 -13.44 6.25 2.73
C CYS A 92 -13.29 4.76 3.08
N GLN A 93 -12.14 4.15 2.72
CA GLN A 93 -11.86 2.75 3.03
C GLN A 93 -11.87 2.50 4.54
N LEU A 94 -11.21 3.35 5.33
CA LEU A 94 -11.15 3.18 6.78
C LEU A 94 -12.53 3.28 7.41
N VAL A 95 -13.33 4.26 7.02
CA VAL A 95 -14.68 4.44 7.56
C VAL A 95 -15.60 3.28 7.17
N LEU A 96 -15.72 3.01 5.86
CA LEU A 96 -16.65 1.99 5.36
C LEU A 96 -16.26 0.59 5.82
N SER A 97 -14.96 0.27 5.78
CA SER A 97 -14.48 -1.05 6.21
C SER A 97 -14.60 -1.25 7.71
N THR A 98 -14.40 -0.21 8.53
CA THR A 98 -14.59 -0.29 9.98
C THR A 98 -16.03 -0.61 10.34
N LEU A 99 -16.98 0.12 9.75
CA LEU A 99 -18.41 -0.10 9.99
C LEU A 99 -18.84 -1.49 9.54
N ALA A 100 -18.44 -1.90 8.32
CA ALA A 100 -18.75 -3.22 7.80
C ALA A 100 -18.12 -4.35 8.63
N ALA A 101 -16.83 -4.23 8.97
CA ALA A 101 -16.12 -5.20 9.79
C ALA A 101 -16.76 -5.37 11.17
N TYR A 102 -17.17 -4.27 11.81
CA TYR A 102 -17.85 -4.30 13.09
C TYR A 102 -19.22 -4.98 12.99
N ALA A 103 -20.00 -4.67 11.94
CA ALA A 103 -21.25 -5.34 11.67
C ALA A 103 -21.06 -6.85 11.50
N PHE A 104 -20.11 -7.27 10.66
CA PHE A 104 -19.81 -8.68 10.45
C PHE A 104 -19.14 -9.39 11.64
N ALA A 105 -18.53 -8.66 12.56
CA ALA A 105 -17.92 -9.26 13.76
C ALA A 105 -18.94 -9.45 14.90
N ARG A 106 -19.81 -8.45 15.14
CA ARG A 106 -20.56 -8.33 16.41
C ARG A 106 -22.06 -8.43 16.29
N PHE A 107 -22.64 -8.12 15.12
CA PHE A 107 -24.09 -8.25 14.94
C PHE A 107 -24.46 -9.58 14.30
N GLU A 108 -25.63 -10.10 14.68
CA GLU A 108 -26.27 -11.23 14.02
C GLU A 108 -27.42 -10.70 13.16
N PHE A 109 -27.39 -11.04 11.88
CA PHE A 109 -28.41 -10.66 10.90
C PHE A 109 -28.58 -11.73 9.83
N PRO A 110 -29.76 -11.79 9.15
CA PRO A 110 -29.99 -12.78 8.13
C PRO A 110 -28.98 -12.66 6.99
N LEU A 111 -28.60 -13.78 6.39
CA LEU A 111 -27.65 -13.87 5.28
C LEU A 111 -26.23 -13.36 5.58
N LYS A 112 -25.86 -13.08 6.84
CA LYS A 112 -24.52 -12.60 7.24
C LYS A 112 -23.37 -13.39 6.58
N ARG A 113 -23.47 -14.74 6.60
CA ARG A 113 -22.44 -15.61 6.00
C ARG A 113 -22.33 -15.44 4.49
N LEU A 114 -23.47 -15.35 3.81
CA LEU A 114 -23.53 -15.16 2.36
C LEU A 114 -22.98 -13.79 1.97
N LEU A 115 -23.43 -12.74 2.65
CA LEU A 115 -22.94 -11.38 2.39
C LEU A 115 -21.43 -11.24 2.64
N PHE A 116 -20.92 -11.87 3.70
CA PHE A 116 -19.48 -11.88 3.94
C PHE A 116 -18.72 -12.68 2.87
N ALA A 117 -19.27 -13.81 2.41
CA ALA A 117 -18.70 -14.57 1.31
C ALA A 117 -18.63 -13.74 0.01
N LEU A 118 -19.69 -12.97 -0.30
CA LEU A 118 -19.69 -12.05 -1.44
C LEU A 118 -18.62 -10.95 -1.32
N VAL A 119 -18.40 -10.42 -0.13
CA VAL A 119 -17.27 -9.50 0.12
C VAL A 119 -15.92 -10.18 -0.19
N LEU A 120 -15.76 -11.45 0.21
CA LEU A 120 -14.52 -12.18 -0.07
C LEU A 120 -14.34 -12.49 -1.57
N VAL A 121 -15.42 -12.71 -2.32
CA VAL A 121 -15.34 -12.89 -3.78
C VAL A 121 -14.71 -11.68 -4.46
N GLN A 122 -14.92 -10.46 -3.96
CA GLN A 122 -14.26 -9.26 -4.48
C GLN A 122 -12.73 -9.38 -4.47
N LEU A 123 -12.13 -10.10 -3.51
CA LEU A 123 -10.68 -10.30 -3.45
C LEU A 123 -10.14 -11.13 -4.62
N MET A 124 -11.00 -11.91 -5.27
CA MET A 124 -10.63 -12.74 -6.42
C MET A 124 -10.78 -12.01 -7.76
N VAL A 125 -11.47 -10.86 -7.77
CA VAL A 125 -11.69 -10.08 -8.98
C VAL A 125 -10.60 -9.01 -9.09
N MET A 126 -9.79 -9.10 -10.14
CA MET A 126 -8.79 -8.08 -10.44
C MET A 126 -9.48 -6.77 -10.85
N PRO A 127 -9.10 -5.61 -10.31
CA PRO A 127 -9.71 -4.32 -10.67
C PRO A 127 -9.66 -4.01 -12.16
N ASP A 128 -8.60 -4.43 -12.85
CA ASP A 128 -8.37 -4.16 -14.27
C ASP A 128 -9.40 -4.85 -15.19
N VAL A 129 -9.98 -5.97 -14.75
CA VAL A 129 -11.06 -6.65 -15.51
C VAL A 129 -12.33 -5.78 -15.56
N LEU A 130 -12.54 -4.95 -14.54
CA LEU A 130 -13.72 -4.08 -14.43
C LEU A 130 -13.52 -2.70 -15.10
N LEU A 131 -12.38 -2.45 -15.74
CA LEU A 131 -11.99 -1.14 -16.28
C LEU A 131 -13.04 -0.56 -17.22
N VAL A 132 -13.55 -1.33 -18.18
CA VAL A 132 -14.55 -0.87 -19.17
C VAL A 132 -15.88 -0.56 -18.49
N GLU A 133 -16.34 -1.40 -17.58
CA GLU A 133 -17.62 -1.21 -16.90
C GLU A 133 -17.56 -0.05 -15.88
N ASN A 134 -16.42 0.12 -15.23
CA ASN A 134 -16.16 1.28 -14.38
C ASN A 134 -16.17 2.57 -15.21
N TYR A 135 -15.52 2.60 -16.38
CA TYR A 135 -15.53 3.75 -17.28
C TYR A 135 -16.95 4.12 -17.72
N LYS A 136 -17.74 3.13 -18.17
CA LYS A 136 -19.15 3.35 -18.55
C LYS A 136 -19.96 3.91 -17.39
N THR A 137 -19.72 3.42 -16.17
CA THR A 137 -20.41 3.88 -14.96
C THR A 137 -20.04 5.33 -14.66
N MET A 138 -18.77 5.69 -14.66
CA MET A 138 -18.32 7.07 -14.44
C MET A 138 -18.81 8.03 -15.54
N SER A 139 -18.86 7.54 -16.78
CA SER A 139 -19.42 8.29 -17.92
C SER A 139 -20.92 8.58 -17.74
N ARG A 140 -21.68 7.59 -17.32
CA ARG A 140 -23.14 7.78 -17.04
C ARG A 140 -23.39 8.72 -15.87
N LEU A 141 -22.49 8.75 -14.88
CA LEU A 141 -22.55 9.67 -13.75
C LEU A 141 -22.05 11.09 -14.10
N GLY A 142 -21.47 11.27 -15.29
CA GLY A 142 -20.94 12.56 -15.73
C GLY A 142 -19.71 13.04 -14.96
N ILE A 143 -18.94 12.14 -14.33
CA ILE A 143 -17.79 12.46 -13.49
C ILE A 143 -16.45 12.03 -14.10
N VAL A 144 -16.42 11.63 -15.37
CA VAL A 144 -15.16 11.35 -16.08
C VAL A 144 -14.22 12.54 -15.93
N ASP A 145 -12.92 12.27 -15.91
CA ASP A 145 -11.88 13.29 -15.75
C ASP A 145 -11.92 14.05 -14.40
N THR A 146 -12.23 13.33 -13.33
CA THR A 146 -12.19 13.86 -11.95
C THR A 146 -11.46 12.93 -11.00
N LEU A 147 -10.90 13.46 -9.90
CA LEU A 147 -10.31 12.64 -8.83
C LEU A 147 -11.35 11.70 -8.20
N LEU A 148 -12.62 12.12 -8.17
CA LEU A 148 -13.70 11.29 -7.64
C LEU A 148 -13.92 10.05 -8.52
N ALA A 149 -13.86 10.17 -9.85
CA ALA A 149 -13.99 9.04 -10.76
C ALA A 149 -12.85 8.03 -10.59
N ILE A 150 -11.64 8.50 -10.28
CA ILE A 150 -10.52 7.61 -9.99
C ILE A 150 -10.76 6.87 -8.67
N GLY A 151 -11.21 7.57 -7.63
CA GLY A 151 -11.31 7.04 -6.27
C GLY A 151 -12.52 6.14 -6.03
N LEU A 152 -13.65 6.44 -6.64
CA LEU A 152 -14.95 5.83 -6.34
C LEU A 152 -14.95 4.28 -6.38
N PRO A 153 -14.35 3.61 -7.38
CA PRO A 153 -14.28 2.14 -7.41
C PRO A 153 -13.51 1.53 -6.23
N TYR A 154 -12.68 2.32 -5.56
CA TYR A 154 -11.79 1.88 -4.48
C TYR A 154 -12.24 2.29 -3.08
N PHE A 155 -13.36 3.01 -2.91
CA PHE A 155 -13.82 3.50 -1.60
C PHE A 155 -14.15 2.40 -0.60
N ALA A 156 -14.52 1.22 -1.06
CA ALA A 156 -14.68 0.03 -0.23
C ALA A 156 -13.56 -0.97 -0.49
N SER A 157 -13.04 -1.59 0.57
CA SER A 157 -11.98 -2.59 0.48
C SER A 157 -12.38 -3.87 1.19
N ALA A 158 -12.59 -4.95 0.43
CA ALA A 158 -12.84 -6.27 0.98
C ALA A 158 -11.67 -6.75 1.87
N PHE A 159 -10.44 -6.41 1.50
CA PHE A 159 -9.25 -6.75 2.28
C PHE A 159 -9.25 -6.06 3.65
N ALA A 160 -9.60 -4.76 3.70
CA ALA A 160 -9.73 -4.05 4.97
C ALA A 160 -10.86 -4.62 5.84
N ILE A 161 -12.03 -4.90 5.22
CA ILE A 161 -13.17 -5.51 5.93
C ILE A 161 -12.75 -6.86 6.53
N PHE A 162 -12.07 -7.70 5.77
CA PHE A 162 -11.59 -8.99 6.23
C PHE A 162 -10.61 -8.86 7.40
N LEU A 163 -9.55 -8.05 7.27
CA LEU A 163 -8.53 -7.85 8.31
C LEU A 163 -9.12 -7.30 9.60
N LEU A 164 -9.93 -6.25 9.50
CA LEU A 164 -10.56 -5.62 10.67
C LEU A 164 -11.57 -6.55 11.32
N ARG A 165 -12.37 -7.30 10.53
CA ARG A 165 -13.28 -8.30 11.10
C ARG A 165 -12.53 -9.37 11.90
N GLN A 166 -11.43 -9.92 11.37
CA GLN A 166 -10.62 -10.91 12.11
C GLN A 166 -10.10 -10.33 13.42
N THR A 167 -9.62 -9.10 13.39
CA THR A 167 -9.15 -8.39 14.58
C THR A 167 -10.28 -8.18 15.58
N PHE A 168 -11.43 -7.69 15.14
CA PHE A 168 -12.59 -7.43 16.00
C PHE A 168 -13.17 -8.71 16.62
N MET A 169 -13.14 -9.83 15.90
CA MET A 169 -13.53 -11.13 16.46
C MET A 169 -12.62 -11.61 17.59
N GLY A 170 -11.34 -11.21 17.57
CA GLY A 170 -10.38 -11.51 18.61
C GLY A 170 -10.51 -10.67 19.89
N VAL A 171 -11.33 -9.61 19.88
CA VAL A 171 -11.57 -8.77 21.09
C VAL A 171 -12.49 -9.53 22.06
N PRO A 172 -12.15 -9.68 23.34
CA PRO A 172 -12.99 -10.32 24.35
C PRO A 172 -14.36 -9.66 24.43
N ARG A 173 -15.43 -10.49 24.55
CA ARG A 173 -16.81 -9.98 24.65
C ARG A 173 -17.07 -9.21 25.92
N GLU A 174 -16.36 -9.53 26.98
CA GLU A 174 -16.43 -8.87 28.29
C GLU A 174 -16.17 -7.35 28.20
N LEU A 175 -15.31 -6.92 27.30
CA LEU A 175 -15.05 -5.49 27.06
C LEU A 175 -16.25 -4.79 26.38
N ASP A 176 -16.94 -5.49 25.48
CA ASP A 176 -18.16 -5.00 24.83
C ASP A 176 -19.30 -4.91 25.83
N GLU A 177 -19.49 -5.96 26.64
CA GLU A 177 -20.52 -6.05 27.67
C GLU A 177 -20.31 -5.01 28.79
N ALA A 178 -19.11 -4.83 29.28
CA ALA A 178 -18.76 -3.82 30.27
C ALA A 178 -19.08 -2.40 29.77
N ALA A 179 -18.69 -2.06 28.54
CA ALA A 179 -19.01 -0.76 27.97
C ALA A 179 -20.52 -0.54 27.80
N ARG A 180 -21.29 -1.58 27.48
CA ARG A 180 -22.75 -1.51 27.37
C ARG A 180 -23.44 -1.35 28.73
N VAL A 181 -22.94 -1.99 29.78
CA VAL A 181 -23.42 -1.80 31.14
C VAL A 181 -23.22 -0.36 31.60
N GLU A 182 -22.13 0.29 31.17
CA GLU A 182 -21.87 1.72 31.38
C GLU A 182 -22.72 2.65 30.50
N GLY A 183 -23.64 2.08 29.68
CA GLY A 183 -24.57 2.84 28.84
C GLY A 183 -24.00 3.28 27.48
N ALA A 184 -22.86 2.73 27.04
CA ALA A 184 -22.29 3.08 25.76
C ALA A 184 -23.14 2.53 24.59
N SER A 185 -23.43 3.37 23.61
CA SER A 185 -24.04 2.95 22.34
C SER A 185 -23.08 2.09 21.52
N ALA A 186 -23.60 1.29 20.58
CA ALA A 186 -22.79 0.44 19.71
C ALA A 186 -21.68 1.23 18.97
N LEU A 187 -21.99 2.45 18.54
CA LEU A 187 -21.00 3.32 17.86
C LEU A 187 -19.93 3.82 18.86
N GLN A 188 -20.30 4.12 20.08
CA GLN A 188 -19.32 4.49 21.12
C GLN A 188 -18.42 3.32 21.48
N VAL A 189 -18.96 2.10 21.58
CA VAL A 189 -18.17 0.89 21.79
C VAL A 189 -17.19 0.70 20.64
N LEU A 190 -17.64 0.82 19.37
CA LEU A 190 -16.76 0.73 18.20
C LEU A 190 -15.57 1.71 18.31
N TRP A 191 -15.84 3.00 18.54
CA TRP A 191 -14.80 4.01 18.50
C TRP A 191 -13.91 4.05 19.76
N ARG A 192 -14.44 3.66 20.92
CA ARG A 192 -13.69 3.71 22.19
C ARG A 192 -13.00 2.40 22.56
N VAL A 193 -13.50 1.26 22.07
CA VAL A 193 -12.93 -0.07 22.38
C VAL A 193 -12.26 -0.69 21.17
N TYR A 194 -13.02 -0.92 20.07
CA TYR A 194 -12.52 -1.69 18.94
C TYR A 194 -11.46 -0.96 18.12
N VAL A 195 -11.70 0.29 17.75
CA VAL A 195 -10.77 1.08 16.94
C VAL A 195 -9.41 1.27 17.62
N PRO A 196 -9.31 1.64 18.92
CA PRO A 196 -8.04 1.72 19.59
C PRO A 196 -7.27 0.41 19.67
N LEU A 197 -7.95 -0.71 19.92
CA LEU A 197 -7.33 -2.03 19.97
C LEU A 197 -6.83 -2.51 18.60
N ALA A 198 -7.48 -2.09 17.52
CA ALA A 198 -7.11 -2.44 16.15
C ALA A 198 -6.09 -1.45 15.52
N ARG A 199 -5.59 -0.45 16.22
CA ARG A 199 -4.64 0.55 15.68
C ARG A 199 -3.50 -0.05 14.85
N PRO A 200 -2.81 -1.13 15.28
CA PRO A 200 -1.73 -1.70 14.48
C PRO A 200 -2.20 -2.19 13.12
N VAL A 201 -3.41 -2.76 13.04
CA VAL A 201 -3.99 -3.26 11.79
C VAL A 201 -4.40 -2.11 10.87
N TYR A 202 -4.93 -1.02 11.44
CA TYR A 202 -5.22 0.21 10.67
C TYR A 202 -3.97 0.79 10.03
N VAL A 203 -2.86 0.87 10.78
CA VAL A 203 -1.58 1.37 10.25
C VAL A 203 -1.05 0.46 9.14
N ALA A 204 -1.08 -0.86 9.35
CA ALA A 204 -0.63 -1.81 8.35
C ALA A 204 -1.46 -1.72 7.06
N PHE A 205 -2.80 -1.67 7.18
CA PHE A 205 -3.68 -1.50 6.05
C PHE A 205 -3.47 -0.16 5.34
N ALA A 206 -3.32 0.93 6.09
CA ALA A 206 -3.09 2.27 5.52
C ALA A 206 -1.82 2.30 4.67
N LEU A 207 -0.72 1.69 5.12
CA LEU A 207 0.52 1.59 4.36
C LEU A 207 0.33 0.81 3.04
N VAL A 208 -0.38 -0.32 3.08
CA VAL A 208 -0.70 -1.12 1.89
C VAL A 208 -1.58 -0.32 0.93
N SER A 209 -2.65 0.30 1.43
CA SER A 209 -3.57 1.09 0.62
C SER A 209 -2.90 2.31 -0.02
N VAL A 210 -2.14 3.08 0.76
CA VAL A 210 -1.39 4.24 0.26
C VAL A 210 -0.41 3.81 -0.82
N SER A 211 0.38 2.75 -0.57
CA SER A 211 1.34 2.25 -1.55
C SER A 211 0.66 1.80 -2.85
N TYR A 212 -0.44 1.07 -2.75
CA TYR A 212 -1.19 0.58 -3.90
C TYR A 212 -1.76 1.73 -4.74
N HIS A 213 -2.46 2.68 -4.11
CA HIS A 213 -3.12 3.76 -4.83
C HIS A 213 -2.16 4.86 -5.29
N TRP A 214 -1.02 5.04 -4.61
CA TRP A 214 0.06 5.93 -5.08
C TRP A 214 0.65 5.46 -6.40
N ASN A 215 0.82 4.15 -6.57
CA ASN A 215 1.41 3.56 -7.75
C ASN A 215 0.38 3.17 -8.82
N ASN A 216 -0.92 3.38 -8.58
CA ASN A 216 -1.94 3.02 -9.55
C ASN A 216 -1.78 3.86 -10.82
N PHE A 217 -1.73 3.19 -11.97
CA PHE A 217 -1.47 3.81 -13.26
C PHE A 217 -2.61 3.58 -14.27
N LEU A 218 -3.01 2.32 -14.45
CA LEU A 218 -3.87 1.94 -15.57
C LEU A 218 -5.26 2.58 -15.52
N TRP A 219 -5.93 2.51 -14.38
CA TRP A 219 -7.25 3.11 -14.22
C TRP A 219 -7.21 4.65 -14.31
N PRO A 220 -6.33 5.35 -13.61
CA PRO A 220 -6.16 6.79 -13.79
C PRO A 220 -5.84 7.20 -15.23
N LEU A 221 -5.01 6.43 -15.94
CA LEU A 221 -4.68 6.70 -17.33
C LEU A 221 -5.91 6.70 -18.26
N VAL A 222 -6.82 5.74 -18.02
CA VAL A 222 -8.03 5.57 -18.86
C VAL A 222 -9.09 6.62 -18.55
N ILE A 223 -9.22 7.03 -17.27
CA ILE A 223 -10.33 7.89 -16.83
C ILE A 223 -10.00 9.38 -16.84
N THR A 224 -8.71 9.77 -16.94
CA THR A 224 -8.30 11.19 -16.93
C THR A 224 -7.84 11.66 -18.30
N ASN A 225 -8.31 12.85 -18.71
CA ASN A 225 -7.96 13.49 -19.97
C ASN A 225 -7.20 14.79 -19.77
N SER A 226 -7.48 15.53 -18.67
CA SER A 226 -6.91 16.85 -18.39
C SER A 226 -5.71 16.78 -17.43
N VAL A 227 -4.87 17.80 -17.49
CA VAL A 227 -3.74 17.99 -16.55
C VAL A 227 -4.25 18.18 -15.11
N GLU A 228 -5.44 18.78 -14.98
CA GLU A 228 -6.06 19.14 -13.71
C GLU A 228 -6.41 17.92 -12.85
N SER A 229 -6.74 16.81 -13.49
CA SER A 229 -7.19 15.56 -12.83
C SER A 229 -6.11 14.47 -12.76
N ARG A 230 -5.04 14.60 -13.58
CA ARG A 230 -4.00 13.58 -13.66
C ARG A 230 -3.24 13.41 -12.35
N PRO A 231 -3.10 12.16 -11.84
CA PRO A 231 -2.18 11.84 -10.76
C PRO A 231 -0.75 11.70 -11.29
N LEU A 232 0.19 11.59 -10.35
CA LEU A 232 1.63 11.60 -10.60
C LEU A 232 2.10 10.51 -11.56
N THR A 233 1.61 9.28 -11.40
CA THR A 233 1.97 8.14 -12.25
C THR A 233 1.60 8.34 -13.72
N VAL A 234 0.42 8.91 -13.97
CA VAL A 234 -0.01 9.27 -15.34
C VAL A 234 0.79 10.46 -15.87
N GLY A 235 1.12 11.43 -14.99
CA GLY A 235 1.95 12.57 -15.35
C GLY A 235 3.34 12.19 -15.84
N LEU A 236 3.93 11.11 -15.34
CA LEU A 236 5.23 10.59 -15.78
C LEU A 236 5.24 10.15 -17.26
N GLN A 237 4.08 9.85 -17.85
CA GLN A 237 3.97 9.45 -19.26
C GLN A 237 4.48 10.54 -20.23
N VAL A 238 4.49 11.80 -19.82
CA VAL A 238 5.03 12.92 -20.63
C VAL A 238 6.49 12.64 -21.04
N PHE A 239 7.28 11.97 -20.20
CA PHE A 239 8.67 11.64 -20.47
C PHE A 239 8.88 10.43 -21.40
N SER A 240 7.82 9.68 -21.68
CA SER A 240 7.84 8.53 -22.58
C SER A 240 7.49 8.87 -24.04
N SER A 241 7.20 10.16 -24.33
CA SER A 241 6.85 10.60 -25.67
C SER A 241 8.10 10.62 -26.57
N THR A 242 7.98 9.93 -27.71
CA THR A 242 9.09 9.63 -28.62
C THR A 242 9.55 10.82 -29.47
N ASP A 243 8.81 11.92 -29.46
CA ASP A 243 9.01 13.05 -30.38
C ASP A 243 10.31 13.87 -30.12
N GLN A 244 10.88 13.77 -28.91
CA GLN A 244 12.13 14.47 -28.54
C GLN A 244 13.29 13.53 -28.18
N GLY A 245 13.12 12.21 -28.38
CA GLY A 245 14.07 11.20 -27.91
C GLY A 245 13.87 10.89 -26.40
N ILE A 246 14.31 9.70 -26.00
CA ILE A 246 14.20 9.24 -24.61
C ILE A 246 15.43 9.70 -23.83
N ASP A 247 15.28 10.66 -22.94
CA ASP A 247 16.32 11.06 -21.98
C ASP A 247 16.16 10.29 -20.66
N TRP A 248 16.92 9.22 -20.52
CA TRP A 248 16.86 8.34 -19.35
C TRP A 248 17.21 9.06 -18.04
N SER A 249 18.05 10.08 -18.08
CA SER A 249 18.44 10.86 -16.88
C SER A 249 17.26 11.67 -16.34
N ILE A 250 16.46 12.27 -17.22
CA ILE A 250 15.26 13.00 -16.83
C ILE A 250 14.17 12.02 -16.33
N ILE A 251 13.98 10.88 -17.01
CA ILE A 251 12.99 9.87 -16.62
C ILE A 251 13.31 9.31 -15.24
N THR A 252 14.56 8.97 -14.98
CA THR A 252 14.96 8.44 -13.67
C THR A 252 14.86 9.49 -12.58
N ALA A 253 15.22 10.76 -12.85
CA ALA A 253 15.03 11.86 -11.92
C ALA A 253 13.56 12.08 -11.58
N ALA A 254 12.68 12.10 -12.58
CA ALA A 254 11.22 12.20 -12.41
C ALA A 254 10.65 11.04 -11.60
N THR A 255 11.12 9.81 -11.87
CA THR A 255 10.71 8.61 -11.15
C THR A 255 11.16 8.65 -9.69
N LEU A 256 12.39 9.08 -9.40
CA LEU A 256 12.89 9.23 -8.02
C LEU A 256 12.10 10.30 -7.27
N MET A 257 11.80 11.45 -7.88
CA MET A 257 10.93 12.45 -7.25
C MET A 257 9.55 11.87 -6.93
N SER A 258 8.98 11.08 -7.83
CA SER A 258 7.68 10.47 -7.64
C SER A 258 7.65 9.41 -6.55
N ALA A 259 8.74 8.66 -6.40
CA ALA A 259 8.88 7.61 -5.40
C ALA A 259 9.27 8.17 -4.01
N ALA A 260 9.91 9.34 -3.95
CA ALA A 260 10.46 9.90 -2.73
C ALA A 260 9.46 10.02 -1.57
N PRO A 261 8.22 10.55 -1.74
CA PRO A 261 7.26 10.65 -0.64
C PRO A 261 6.87 9.29 -0.06
N LEU A 262 6.69 8.29 -0.93
CA LEU A 262 6.35 6.94 -0.50
C LEU A 262 7.52 6.27 0.22
N LEU A 263 8.74 6.46 -0.27
CA LEU A 263 9.95 5.96 0.36
C LEU A 263 10.15 6.58 1.75
N VAL A 264 9.97 7.90 1.88
CA VAL A 264 10.03 8.60 3.17
C VAL A 264 8.96 8.07 4.12
N ALA A 265 7.72 7.95 3.66
CA ALA A 265 6.63 7.38 4.46
C ALA A 265 6.97 5.94 4.92
N PHE A 266 7.49 5.10 4.04
CA PHE A 266 7.91 3.74 4.38
C PHE A 266 9.02 3.74 5.44
N LEU A 267 10.07 4.55 5.29
CA LEU A 267 11.18 4.64 6.26
C LEU A 267 10.70 5.10 7.65
N LEU A 268 9.74 6.02 7.70
CA LEU A 268 9.16 6.49 8.95
C LEU A 268 8.31 5.42 9.65
N PHE A 269 7.55 4.63 8.90
CA PHE A 269 6.56 3.68 9.41
C PHE A 269 6.98 2.22 9.34
N GLN A 270 8.18 1.88 8.83
CA GLN A 270 8.64 0.48 8.64
C GLN A 270 8.59 -0.38 9.91
N ARG A 271 8.87 0.21 11.09
CA ARG A 271 8.82 -0.51 12.37
C ARG A 271 7.40 -0.96 12.71
N GLN A 272 6.41 -0.08 12.50
CA GLN A 272 5.00 -0.40 12.74
C GLN A 272 4.52 -1.48 11.76
N PHE A 273 4.99 -1.42 10.51
CA PHE A 273 4.70 -2.42 9.48
C PHE A 273 5.16 -3.82 9.92
N VAL A 274 6.43 -3.98 10.26
CA VAL A 274 7.00 -5.27 10.69
C VAL A 274 6.29 -5.80 11.94
N GLN A 275 6.04 -4.97 12.95
CA GLN A 275 5.36 -5.37 14.18
C GLN A 275 3.92 -5.85 13.94
N SER A 276 3.21 -5.22 13.01
CA SER A 276 1.82 -5.56 12.70
C SER A 276 1.71 -6.94 12.04
N PHE A 277 2.62 -7.24 11.12
CA PHE A 277 2.66 -8.55 10.46
C PHE A 277 3.13 -9.67 11.39
N MET A 278 4.12 -9.41 12.25
CA MET A 278 4.57 -10.43 13.22
C MET A 278 3.48 -10.81 14.22
N ARG A 279 2.68 -9.85 14.70
CA ARG A 279 1.55 -10.12 15.60
C ARG A 279 0.39 -10.86 14.92
N ALA A 280 0.22 -10.67 13.61
CA ALA A 280 -0.80 -11.40 12.84
C ALA A 280 -0.40 -12.84 12.50
N GLY A 281 0.91 -13.15 12.47
CA GLY A 281 1.45 -14.47 12.11
C GLY A 281 1.79 -15.38 13.28
N ILE A 282 1.82 -14.89 14.52
CA ILE A 282 2.11 -15.67 15.71
C ILE A 282 0.79 -15.95 16.45
N LYS A 283 0.17 -17.07 16.12
CA LYS A 283 -0.81 -17.79 16.93
C LYS A 283 -0.34 -19.21 17.15
#